data_50251426ea2c732587aa28dfbb1de5ea
#
_entry.id   50251426ea2c732587aa28dfbb1de5ea
#
_cell.length_a   1.000
_cell.length_b   1.000
_cell.length_c   1.000
_cell.angle_alpha   90.00
_cell.angle_beta   90.00
_cell.angle_gamma   90.00
#
_symmetry.space_group_name_H-M   'P 1'
#
loop_
_entity.id
_entity.type
_entity.pdbx_description
1 polymer ?
#
loop_
_entity_poly.entity_id
_entity_poly.type
_entity_poly.pdbx_seq_one_letter_code
_entity_poly.pdbx_strand_id
1 'polypeptide(L)' 'MAFSNVFAQLDNEYYQLTSAEKRVADYIVAHQSQTQYMSISELAEKCNVAEATISRFCRRMGYKGYSAFKLAVEIGRAHV' A
#
# COMPACT_ATOMS: atom_id res chain seq x y z
N MET A 1 8.54 -14.94 -14.19
CA MET A 1 8.25 -14.29 -13.98
C MET A 1 7.81 -13.61 -13.53
N ALA A 2 7.77 -13.11 -13.52
CA ALA A 2 7.54 -12.67 -12.56
C ALA A 2 6.85 -11.45 -12.43
N PHE A 3 5.74 -11.49 -12.09
CA PHE A 3 5.03 -10.36 -11.66
C PHE A 3 5.35 -10.12 -10.24
N SER A 4 5.89 -8.98 -9.92
CA SER A 4 5.94 -8.62 -8.56
C SER A 4 4.56 -8.28 -8.12
N ASN A 5 3.97 -9.10 -7.36
CA ASN A 5 2.72 -8.85 -6.71
C ASN A 5 2.98 -7.85 -5.58
N VAL A 6 2.18 -6.80 -5.52
CA VAL A 6 2.37 -5.78 -4.50
C VAL A 6 2.23 -6.35 -3.09
N PHE A 7 1.40 -7.36 -2.91
CA PHE A 7 1.20 -7.94 -1.59
C PHE A 7 2.39 -8.79 -1.16
N ALA A 8 3.02 -9.49 -2.10
CA ALA A 8 4.26 -10.20 -1.81
C ALA A 8 5.37 -9.22 -1.47
N GLN A 9 5.42 -8.10 -2.16
CA GLN A 9 6.39 -7.06 -1.89
C GLN A 9 6.20 -6.48 -0.49
N LEU A 10 4.94 -6.23 -0.09
CA LEU A 10 4.63 -5.77 1.26
C LEU A 10 5.17 -6.74 2.31
N ASP A 11 4.96 -8.02 2.08
CA ASP A 11 5.41 -9.04 3.00
C ASP A 11 6.93 -9.05 3.13
N ASN A 12 7.63 -8.95 2.01
CA ASN A 12 9.09 -8.94 2.00
C ASN A 12 9.69 -7.71 2.66
N GLU A 13 9.04 -6.54 2.50
CA GLU A 13 9.57 -5.28 3.01
C GLU A 13 9.07 -4.94 4.41
N TYR A 14 8.18 -5.75 4.94
CA TYR A 14 7.46 -5.40 6.16
C TYR A 14 8.38 -5.02 7.32
N TYR A 15 9.44 -5.78 7.51
CA TYR A 15 10.32 -5.58 8.66
C TYR A 15 11.17 -4.32 8.57
N GLN A 16 11.23 -3.71 7.39
CA GLN A 16 11.97 -2.48 7.18
C GLN A 16 11.10 -1.23 7.35
N LEU A 17 9.81 -1.42 7.53
CA LEU A 17 8.86 -0.30 7.63
C LEU A 17 8.90 0.32 9.01
N THR A 18 8.61 1.62 9.08
CA THR A 18 8.40 2.29 10.37
C THR A 18 7.09 1.80 10.97
N SER A 19 6.85 2.12 12.24
CA SER A 19 5.61 1.73 12.91
C SER A 19 4.38 2.26 12.18
N ALA A 20 4.42 3.51 11.74
CA ALA A 20 3.31 4.10 11.00
C ALA A 20 3.11 3.42 9.66
N GLU A 21 4.21 3.11 8.97
CA GLU A 21 4.15 2.42 7.69
C GLU A 21 3.62 0.99 7.84
N LYS A 22 3.94 0.34 8.94
CA LYS A 22 3.40 -0.99 9.22
C LYS A 22 1.90 -0.96 9.38
N ARG A 23 1.37 0.09 10.01
CA ARG A 23 -0.09 0.23 10.11
C ARG A 23 -0.74 0.35 8.74
N VAL A 24 -0.09 1.07 7.84
CA VAL A 24 -0.57 1.19 6.46
C VAL A 24 -0.55 -0.18 5.77
N ALA A 25 0.57 -0.88 5.88
CA ALA A 25 0.71 -2.20 5.26
C ALA A 25 -0.34 -3.18 5.81
N ASP A 26 -0.51 -3.19 7.14
CA ASP A 26 -1.48 -4.10 7.77
C ASP A 26 -2.90 -3.82 7.28
N TYR A 27 -3.25 -2.54 7.19
CA TYR A 27 -4.58 -2.17 6.72
C TYR A 27 -4.81 -2.61 5.29
N ILE A 28 -3.83 -2.35 4.42
CA ILE A 28 -3.95 -2.68 3.00
C ILE A 28 -4.12 -4.19 2.82
N VAL A 29 -3.34 -4.98 3.53
CA VAL A 29 -3.44 -6.44 3.42
C VAL A 29 -4.81 -6.93 3.89
N ALA A 30 -5.32 -6.34 4.97
CA ALA A 30 -6.60 -6.76 5.54
C ALA A 30 -7.80 -6.28 4.71
N HIS A 31 -7.63 -5.20 3.92
CA HIS A 31 -8.74 -4.57 3.21
C HIS A 31 -8.40 -4.36 1.73
N GLN A 32 -7.93 -5.42 1.07
CA GLN A 32 -7.43 -5.33 -0.30
C GLN A 32 -8.46 -4.78 -1.29
N SER A 33 -9.69 -5.26 -1.20
CA SER A 33 -10.71 -4.84 -2.16
C SER A 33 -11.16 -3.40 -1.93
N GLN A 34 -11.06 -2.90 -0.71
CA GLN A 34 -11.50 -1.54 -0.39
C GLN A 34 -10.42 -0.52 -0.71
N THR A 35 -9.16 -0.89 -0.52
CA THR A 35 -8.04 0.02 -0.70
C THR A 35 -8.00 0.58 -2.12
N GLN A 36 -8.33 -0.21 -3.12
CA GLN A 36 -8.24 0.24 -4.51
C GLN A 36 -9.24 1.36 -4.83
N TYR A 37 -10.23 1.57 -3.96
CA TYR A 37 -11.22 2.63 -4.16
C TYR A 37 -11.03 3.82 -3.25
N MET A 38 -10.03 3.80 -2.38
CA MET A 38 -9.82 4.86 -1.40
C MET A 38 -8.93 5.95 -1.95
N SER A 39 -9.25 7.20 -1.59
CA SER A 39 -8.33 8.31 -1.79
C SER A 39 -7.22 8.23 -0.77
N ILE A 40 -6.13 8.99 -0.99
CA ILE A 40 -5.05 9.04 -0.02
C ILE A 40 -5.55 9.55 1.33
N SER A 41 -6.47 10.52 1.31
CA SER A 41 -7.05 11.05 2.55
C SER A 41 -7.81 9.99 3.31
N GLU A 42 -8.62 9.21 2.62
CA GLU A 42 -9.38 8.15 3.25
C GLU A 42 -8.47 7.07 3.85
N LEU A 43 -7.46 6.68 3.10
CA LEU A 43 -6.55 5.65 3.59
C LEU A 43 -5.78 6.14 4.80
N ALA A 44 -5.31 7.39 4.76
CA ALA A 44 -4.59 7.97 5.89
C ALA A 44 -5.47 8.00 7.13
N GLU A 45 -6.72 8.37 6.97
CA GLU A 45 -7.66 8.42 8.08
C GLU A 45 -7.90 7.01 8.65
N LYS A 46 -8.12 6.04 7.80
CA LYS A 46 -8.35 4.66 8.24
C LYS A 46 -7.15 4.07 8.96
N CYS A 47 -5.96 4.44 8.52
CA CYS A 47 -4.73 3.94 9.14
C CYS A 47 -4.28 4.78 10.31
N ASN A 48 -4.95 5.92 10.54
CA ASN A 48 -4.60 6.86 11.60
C ASN A 48 -3.17 7.36 11.45
N VAL A 49 -2.83 7.80 10.24
CA VAL A 49 -1.52 8.36 9.92
C VAL A 49 -1.72 9.59 9.04
N ALA A 50 -0.64 10.38 8.88
CA ALA A 50 -0.67 11.52 7.97
C ALA A 50 -0.60 11.06 6.51
N GLU A 51 -1.14 11.89 5.61
CA GLU A 51 -1.03 11.60 4.18
C GLU A 51 0.42 11.49 3.72
N ALA A 52 1.30 12.29 4.32
CA ALA A 52 2.73 12.22 4.00
C ALA A 52 3.29 10.84 4.31
N THR A 53 2.78 10.18 5.33
CA THR A 53 3.21 8.82 5.66
C THR A 53 2.81 7.85 4.56
N ILE A 54 1.59 8.01 4.02
CA ILE A 54 1.16 7.18 2.90
C ILE A 54 2.07 7.38 1.69
N SER A 55 2.39 8.63 1.39
CA SER A 55 3.26 8.95 0.25
C SER A 55 4.65 8.34 0.42
N ARG A 56 5.22 8.47 1.61
CA ARG A 56 6.53 7.89 1.89
C ARG A 56 6.50 6.37 1.80
N PHE A 57 5.43 5.78 2.32
CA PHE A 57 5.25 4.34 2.23
C PHE A 57 5.25 3.88 0.77
N CYS A 58 4.49 4.55 -0.08
CA CYS A 58 4.41 4.19 -1.48
C CYS A 58 5.76 4.32 -2.18
N ARG A 59 6.50 5.39 -1.87
CA ARG A 59 7.83 5.57 -2.45
C ARG A 59 8.82 4.54 -1.95
N ARG A 60 8.72 4.15 -0.69
CA ARG A 60 9.56 3.09 -0.14
C ARG A 60 9.31 1.77 -0.86
N MET A 61 8.06 1.54 -1.25
CA MET A 61 7.71 0.33 -1.98
C MET A 61 8.08 0.39 -3.46
N GLY A 62 8.64 1.50 -3.91
CA GLY A 62 9.12 1.63 -5.28
C GLY A 62 8.16 2.30 -6.24
N TYR A 63 7.11 2.93 -5.74
CA TYR A 63 6.15 3.62 -6.58
C TYR A 63 6.36 5.12 -6.50
N LYS A 64 5.92 5.84 -7.53
CA LYS A 64 6.10 7.29 -7.58
C LYS A 64 5.22 8.02 -6.58
N GLY A 65 4.12 7.42 -6.22
CA GLY A 65 3.20 8.01 -5.25
C GLY A 65 2.00 7.09 -5.07
N TYR A 66 0.99 7.60 -4.40
CA TYR A 66 -0.18 6.80 -4.07
C TYR A 66 -0.94 6.32 -5.30
N SER A 67 -1.09 7.17 -6.32
CA SER A 67 -1.82 6.79 -7.51
C SER A 67 -1.21 5.57 -8.20
N ALA A 68 0.11 5.54 -8.32
CA ALA A 68 0.80 4.42 -8.93
C ALA A 68 0.68 3.17 -8.06
N PHE A 69 0.78 3.34 -6.74
CA PHE A 69 0.64 2.23 -5.80
C PHE A 69 -0.78 1.65 -5.86
N LYS A 70 -1.77 2.51 -5.86
CA LYS A 70 -3.18 2.11 -5.90
C LYS A 70 -3.48 1.32 -7.17
N LEU A 71 -2.93 1.75 -8.29
CA LEU A 71 -3.09 1.03 -9.54
C LEU A 71 -2.46 -0.37 -9.44
N ALA A 72 -1.30 -0.47 -8.81
CA ALA A 72 -0.65 -1.77 -8.62
C ALA A 72 -1.48 -2.70 -7.74
N VAL A 73 -2.14 -2.16 -6.73
CA VAL A 73 -3.05 -2.94 -5.88
C VAL A 73 -4.21 -3.47 -6.70
N GLU A 74 -4.78 -2.62 -7.53
CA GLU A 74 -5.89 -2.99 -8.40
C GLU A 74 -5.49 -4.10 -9.36
N ILE A 75 -4.33 -3.94 -9.99
CA ILE A 75 -3.83 -4.92 -10.96
C ILE A 75 -3.53 -6.25 -10.25
N GLY A 76 -2.93 -6.18 -9.07
CA GLY A 76 -2.61 -7.37 -8.29
C GLY A 76 -3.85 -8.18 -7.95
N ARG A 77 -4.94 -7.49 -7.62
CA ARG A 77 -6.19 -8.18 -7.31
C ARG A 77 -6.85 -8.78 -8.56
N ALA A 78 -6.78 -8.08 -9.67
CA ALA A 78 -7.39 -8.54 -10.90
C ALA A 78 -6.63 -9.71 -11.50
N HIS A 79 -5.43 -9.94 -11.04
CA HIS A 79 -4.53 -10.92 -11.63
C HIS A 79 -4.59 -12.27 -10.92
N VAL A 80 -5.73 -12.65 -10.50
CA VAL A 80 -5.91 -13.91 -9.74
C VAL A 80 -6.09 -15.10 -10.67
#